data_ef4935d3661a952d3c0a37033239be19
#
_entry.id   ef4935d3661a952d3c0a37033239be19
#
_cell.length_a   1.000
_cell.length_b   1.000
_cell.length_c   1.000
_cell.angle_alpha   90.00
_cell.angle_beta   90.00
_cell.angle_gamma   90.00
#
_symmetry.space_group_name_H-M   'P 1'
#
loop_
_entity.id
_entity.type
_entity.pdbx_description
1 polymer ?
#
loop_
_entity_poly.entity_id
_entity_poly.type
_entity_poly.pdbx_seq_one_letter_code
_entity_poly.pdbx_strand_id
1 'polypeptide(L)'
;MTAHRNYPLRTLAIVASLAAAAFFGAPAVAQTSTVPAGTAAATPDNAVLLTVFLKHDQSRPLAELNAQLERQGFYKAFPPPGVEVVSWTVAMGIGQIVVLRLPASRVREVNRVLEDTAWGAYRTEFYPTYDYKAIGLASHERAK
;
A
#
# COMPACT_ATOMS: atom_id res chain seq x y z
N MET A 1 -2.55 66.72 -31.28
CA MET A 1 -1.18 67.20 -31.13
C MET A 1 -0.34 65.97 -30.71
N THR A 2 0.11 65.17 -31.67
CA THR A 2 1.40 65.21 -32.38
C THR A 2 2.59 65.11 -31.46
N ALA A 3 3.23 63.93 -31.46
CA ALA A 3 4.69 63.84 -31.71
C ALA A 3 5.12 62.40 -31.88
N HIS A 4 5.36 62.04 -33.14
CA HIS A 4 6.18 60.87 -33.55
C HIS A 4 7.63 61.13 -33.15
N ARG A 5 8.29 60.10 -32.64
CA ARG A 5 9.75 60.14 -32.52
C ARG A 5 10.34 58.86 -33.09
N ASN A 6 10.77 58.98 -34.33
CA ASN A 6 11.59 58.00 -35.05
C ASN A 6 12.98 57.99 -34.46
N TYR A 7 13.56 56.79 -34.26
CA TYR A 7 14.98 56.57 -34.06
C TYR A 7 15.52 55.64 -35.16
N PRO A 8 16.68 55.96 -35.72
CA PRO A 8 17.21 55.24 -36.90
C PRO A 8 17.97 53.98 -36.54
N LEU A 9 17.96 53.09 -37.53
CA LEU A 9 18.82 51.90 -37.61
C LEU A 9 20.30 52.23 -37.45
N ARG A 10 21.00 51.49 -36.64
CA ARG A 10 22.45 51.31 -36.76
C ARG A 10 22.74 49.80 -36.82
N THR A 11 23.03 49.40 -38.04
CA THR A 11 23.67 48.14 -38.43
C THR A 11 25.05 48.08 -37.79
N LEU A 12 25.30 47.03 -36.98
CA LEU A 12 26.69 46.64 -36.73
C LEU A 12 26.78 45.12 -36.90
N ALA A 13 27.43 44.75 -37.97
CA ALA A 13 27.86 43.39 -38.27
C ALA A 13 29.12 43.08 -37.44
N ILE A 14 29.11 42.01 -36.66
CA ILE A 14 30.29 41.39 -36.10
C ILE A 14 30.26 39.90 -36.42
N VAL A 15 31.37 39.51 -37.04
CA VAL A 15 31.70 38.24 -37.66
C VAL A 15 32.02 37.19 -36.57
N ALA A 16 31.56 36.00 -36.82
CA ALA A 16 32.13 34.67 -36.56
C ALA A 16 32.91 34.39 -35.27
N SER A 17 32.50 33.34 -34.59
CA SER A 17 33.38 32.24 -34.19
C SER A 17 32.57 30.98 -33.94
N LEU A 18 32.74 30.00 -34.81
CA LEU A 18 32.27 28.63 -34.68
C LEU A 18 33.09 27.94 -33.58
N ALA A 19 32.47 27.58 -32.46
CA ALA A 19 33.01 26.59 -31.57
C ALA A 19 31.96 25.49 -31.40
N ALA A 20 32.09 24.42 -32.16
CA ALA A 20 31.33 23.21 -32.05
C ALA A 20 31.79 22.44 -30.79
N ALA A 21 31.09 22.57 -29.68
CA ALA A 21 31.23 21.65 -28.56
C ALA A 21 30.17 20.55 -28.72
N ALA A 22 30.59 19.40 -29.21
CA ALA A 22 29.79 18.20 -29.25
C ALA A 22 29.63 17.68 -27.82
N PHE A 23 28.50 18.02 -27.18
CA PHE A 23 28.05 17.33 -25.99
C PHE A 23 27.44 15.99 -26.43
N PHE A 24 28.24 14.91 -26.30
CA PHE A 24 27.69 13.57 -26.26
C PHE A 24 26.85 13.43 -24.96
N GLY A 25 25.59 13.75 -25.06
CA GLY A 25 24.61 13.39 -24.05
C GLY A 25 24.40 11.90 -24.08
N ALA A 26 24.97 11.17 -23.10
CA ALA A 26 24.61 9.78 -22.89
C ALA A 26 23.10 9.73 -22.54
N PRO A 27 22.30 8.84 -23.17
CA PRO A 27 20.92 8.67 -22.80
C PRO A 27 20.91 8.10 -21.38
N ALA A 28 20.40 8.86 -20.42
CA ALA A 28 20.02 8.34 -19.13
C ALA A 28 18.89 7.34 -19.36
N VAL A 29 19.21 6.05 -19.40
CA VAL A 29 18.22 4.98 -19.33
C VAL A 29 17.58 5.07 -17.95
N ALA A 30 16.40 5.68 -17.89
CA ALA A 30 15.53 5.57 -16.74
C ALA A 30 15.19 4.09 -16.58
N GLN A 31 15.85 3.41 -15.63
CA GLN A 31 15.47 2.07 -15.22
C GLN A 31 14.11 2.20 -14.52
N THR A 32 13.05 2.06 -15.29
CA THR A 32 11.73 1.75 -14.75
C THR A 32 11.81 0.36 -14.14
N SER A 33 12.11 0.29 -12.86
CA SER A 33 11.94 -0.93 -12.08
C SER A 33 10.44 -1.23 -12.03
N THR A 34 9.94 -1.92 -13.05
CA THR A 34 8.65 -2.60 -13.00
C THR A 34 8.81 -3.79 -12.06
N VAL A 35 8.66 -3.53 -10.75
CA VAL A 35 8.42 -4.62 -9.80
C VAL A 35 7.00 -5.10 -10.10
N PRO A 36 6.81 -6.35 -10.56
CA PRO A 36 5.47 -6.89 -10.71
C PRO A 36 4.83 -6.92 -9.33
N ALA A 37 3.81 -6.08 -9.12
CA ALA A 37 3.01 -6.12 -7.93
C ALA A 37 2.29 -7.49 -7.90
N GLY A 38 2.61 -8.32 -6.90
CA GLY A 38 1.63 -9.30 -6.49
C GLY A 38 2.00 -10.78 -6.46
N THR A 39 3.24 -11.22 -6.71
CA THR A 39 3.54 -12.67 -6.73
C THR A 39 4.63 -13.14 -5.75
N ALA A 40 5.21 -12.26 -4.97
CA ALA A 40 6.19 -12.70 -3.98
C ALA A 40 5.50 -13.50 -2.86
N ALA A 41 5.90 -14.78 -2.72
CA ALA A 41 5.51 -15.57 -1.56
C ALA A 41 6.16 -15.00 -0.28
N ALA A 42 5.51 -15.19 0.86
CA ALA A 42 6.08 -14.83 2.13
C ALA A 42 7.31 -15.72 2.41
N THR A 43 8.42 -15.09 2.75
CA THR A 43 9.64 -15.74 3.21
C THR A 43 9.96 -15.23 4.61
N PRO A 44 10.82 -15.90 5.40
CA PRO A 44 11.21 -15.40 6.72
C PRO A 44 11.72 -13.96 6.70
N ASP A 45 12.38 -13.55 5.61
CA ASP A 45 13.02 -12.23 5.51
C ASP A 45 12.08 -11.10 5.07
N ASN A 46 10.96 -11.43 4.39
CA ASN A 46 10.04 -10.42 3.86
C ASN A 46 8.62 -10.49 4.45
N ALA A 47 8.35 -11.49 5.28
CA ALA A 47 7.04 -11.71 5.86
C ALA A 47 6.78 -10.75 7.03
N VAL A 48 5.62 -10.15 7.01
CA VAL A 48 5.05 -9.45 8.16
C VAL A 48 3.82 -10.18 8.67
N LEU A 49 3.56 -10.09 9.96
CA LEU A 49 2.26 -10.43 10.50
C LEU A 49 1.38 -9.18 10.46
N LEU A 50 0.20 -9.33 9.91
CA LEU A 50 -0.80 -8.27 9.86
C LEU A 50 -2.02 -8.69 10.68
N THR A 51 -2.25 -8.02 11.79
CA THR A 51 -3.47 -8.21 12.58
C THR A 51 -4.55 -7.27 12.07
N VAL A 52 -5.66 -7.86 11.65
CA VAL A 52 -6.83 -7.15 11.12
C VAL A 52 -7.99 -7.31 12.08
N PHE A 53 -8.55 -6.19 12.52
CA PHE A 53 -9.81 -6.17 13.28
C PHE A 53 -10.96 -5.86 12.32
N LEU A 54 -11.93 -6.74 12.27
CA LEU A 54 -13.18 -6.60 11.52
C LEU A 54 -14.29 -6.34 12.56
N LYS A 55 -14.46 -5.08 12.94
CA LYS A 55 -15.38 -4.67 14.00
C LYS A 55 -16.80 -4.60 13.48
N HIS A 56 -17.71 -5.30 14.13
CA HIS A 56 -19.13 -5.29 13.80
C HIS A 56 -19.76 -3.92 14.06
N ASP A 57 -20.63 -3.49 13.18
CA ASP A 57 -21.58 -2.42 13.47
C ASP A 57 -22.70 -2.97 14.35
N GLN A 58 -22.62 -2.71 15.65
CA GLN A 58 -23.58 -3.21 16.63
C GLN A 58 -24.96 -2.54 16.57
N SER A 59 -25.13 -1.52 15.75
CA SER A 59 -26.42 -0.89 15.47
C SER A 59 -27.31 -1.73 14.55
N ARG A 60 -26.73 -2.79 13.93
CA ARG A 60 -27.41 -3.64 12.97
C ARG A 60 -27.41 -5.11 13.39
N PRO A 61 -28.47 -5.86 13.10
CA PRO A 61 -28.49 -7.29 13.32
C PRO A 61 -27.39 -8.04 12.56
N LEU A 62 -26.76 -9.03 13.20
CA LEU A 62 -25.68 -9.81 12.59
C LEU A 62 -26.09 -10.47 11.26
N ALA A 63 -27.34 -10.90 11.14
CA ALA A 63 -27.85 -11.49 9.90
C ALA A 63 -27.81 -10.52 8.72
N GLU A 64 -28.08 -9.22 8.95
CA GLU A 64 -28.00 -8.21 7.91
C GLU A 64 -26.54 -7.95 7.49
N LEU A 65 -25.63 -7.90 8.46
CA LEU A 65 -24.19 -7.74 8.18
C LEU A 65 -23.67 -8.91 7.36
N ASN A 66 -24.02 -10.13 7.73
CA ASN A 66 -23.60 -11.33 6.99
C ASN A 66 -24.18 -11.34 5.56
N ALA A 67 -25.47 -11.03 5.40
CA ALA A 67 -26.08 -10.93 4.08
C ALA A 67 -25.41 -9.83 3.21
N GLN A 68 -24.95 -8.75 3.82
CA GLN A 68 -24.19 -7.71 3.11
C GLN A 68 -22.82 -8.23 2.67
N LEU A 69 -22.07 -8.91 3.54
CA LEU A 69 -20.77 -9.49 3.22
C LEU A 69 -20.86 -10.52 2.09
N GLU A 70 -21.91 -11.35 2.09
CA GLU A 70 -22.17 -12.29 1.01
C GLU A 70 -22.40 -11.57 -0.33
N ARG A 71 -23.26 -10.54 -0.34
CA ARG A 71 -23.51 -9.75 -1.56
C ARG A 71 -22.27 -9.03 -2.07
N GLN A 72 -21.39 -8.56 -1.17
CA GLN A 72 -20.13 -7.92 -1.50
C GLN A 72 -19.03 -8.93 -1.91
N GLY A 73 -19.28 -10.22 -1.75
CA GLY A 73 -18.32 -11.27 -2.10
C GLY A 73 -17.13 -11.38 -1.16
N PHE A 74 -17.28 -10.93 0.10
CA PHE A 74 -16.21 -10.91 1.10
C PHE A 74 -15.53 -12.27 1.24
N TYR A 75 -16.27 -13.33 1.53
CA TYR A 75 -15.71 -14.67 1.73
C TYR A 75 -15.12 -15.31 0.47
N LYS A 76 -15.42 -14.75 -0.70
CA LYS A 76 -14.81 -15.18 -1.96
C LYS A 76 -13.47 -14.50 -2.21
N ALA A 77 -13.32 -13.25 -1.78
CA ALA A 77 -12.16 -12.42 -2.06
C ALA A 77 -11.15 -12.38 -0.90
N PHE A 78 -11.61 -12.59 0.33
CA PHE A 78 -10.77 -12.51 1.53
C PHE A 78 -10.65 -13.88 2.21
N PRO A 79 -9.43 -14.33 2.54
CA PRO A 79 -8.14 -13.68 2.27
C PRO A 79 -7.74 -13.76 0.79
N PRO A 80 -6.92 -12.83 0.29
CA PRO A 80 -6.39 -12.90 -1.08
C PRO A 80 -5.57 -14.19 -1.31
N PRO A 81 -5.56 -14.74 -2.53
CA PRO A 81 -4.79 -15.95 -2.85
C PRO A 81 -3.31 -15.84 -2.43
N GLY A 82 -2.78 -16.89 -1.79
CA GLY A 82 -1.38 -16.94 -1.35
C GLY A 82 -1.06 -16.10 -0.10
N VAL A 83 -2.06 -15.53 0.57
CA VAL A 83 -1.93 -14.94 1.91
C VAL A 83 -2.26 -16.04 2.93
N GLU A 84 -1.31 -16.30 3.85
CA GLU A 84 -1.50 -17.28 4.92
C GLU A 84 -2.38 -16.70 6.03
N VAL A 85 -3.40 -17.44 6.43
CA VAL A 85 -4.18 -17.13 7.65
C VAL A 85 -3.55 -17.84 8.83
N VAL A 86 -2.89 -17.09 9.71
CA VAL A 86 -2.28 -17.61 10.93
C VAL A 86 -3.35 -17.89 11.99
N SER A 87 -4.31 -17.00 12.13
CA SER A 87 -5.47 -17.20 12.99
C SER A 87 -6.67 -16.39 12.52
N TRP A 88 -7.87 -16.88 12.81
CA TRP A 88 -9.13 -16.17 12.58
C TRP A 88 -10.07 -16.48 13.74
N THR A 89 -10.29 -15.50 14.58
CA THR A 89 -11.04 -15.65 15.83
C THR A 89 -12.15 -14.61 15.95
N VAL A 90 -13.12 -14.89 16.79
CA VAL A 90 -14.17 -13.93 17.16
C VAL A 90 -13.89 -13.42 18.57
N ALA A 91 -13.74 -12.10 18.71
CA ALA A 91 -13.73 -11.42 19.99
C ALA A 91 -15.16 -10.94 20.27
N MET A 92 -15.80 -11.54 21.29
CA MET A 92 -17.17 -11.18 21.67
C MET A 92 -17.29 -9.68 21.98
N GLY A 93 -18.30 -9.04 21.43
CA GLY A 93 -18.53 -7.60 21.60
C GLY A 93 -17.67 -6.70 20.71
N ILE A 94 -16.72 -7.25 19.95
CA ILE A 94 -15.87 -6.49 19.01
C ILE A 94 -16.17 -6.90 17.56
N GLY A 95 -15.97 -8.17 17.25
CA GLY A 95 -16.06 -8.71 15.90
C GLY A 95 -15.02 -9.77 15.66
N GLN A 96 -14.44 -9.82 14.46
CA GLN A 96 -13.45 -10.81 14.10
C GLN A 96 -12.04 -10.23 14.18
N ILE A 97 -11.08 -11.05 14.59
CA ILE A 97 -9.65 -10.74 14.57
C ILE A 97 -8.98 -11.76 13.67
N VAL A 98 -8.34 -11.29 12.62
CA VAL A 98 -7.63 -12.12 11.67
C VAL A 98 -6.15 -11.76 11.71
N VAL A 99 -5.29 -12.76 11.87
CA VAL A 99 -3.84 -12.58 11.77
C VAL A 99 -3.39 -13.23 10.47
N LEU A 100 -2.80 -12.44 9.61
CA LEU A 100 -2.31 -12.83 8.30
C LEU A 100 -0.78 -12.82 8.29
N ARG A 101 -0.17 -13.75 7.54
CA ARG A 101 1.25 -13.71 7.18
C ARG A 101 1.38 -13.45 5.69
N LEU A 102 2.09 -12.39 5.33
CA LEU A 102 2.23 -11.96 3.94
C LEU A 102 3.51 -11.14 3.76
N PRO A 103 4.03 -11.03 2.53
CA PRO A 103 5.06 -10.06 2.22
C PRO A 103 4.56 -8.62 2.45
N ALA A 104 5.41 -7.74 2.96
CA ALA A 104 5.05 -6.34 3.22
C ALA A 104 4.51 -5.63 1.95
N SER A 105 4.99 -6.01 0.77
CA SER A 105 4.53 -5.48 -0.54
C SER A 105 3.05 -5.77 -0.84
N ARG A 106 2.46 -6.78 -0.20
CA ARG A 106 1.06 -7.19 -0.39
C ARG A 106 0.07 -6.60 0.61
N VAL A 107 0.54 -5.84 1.60
CA VAL A 107 -0.35 -5.22 2.60
C VAL A 107 -1.43 -4.35 1.94
N ARG A 108 -1.05 -3.59 0.90
CA ARG A 108 -2.01 -2.77 0.14
C ARG A 108 -3.10 -3.60 -0.54
N GLU A 109 -2.75 -4.78 -1.07
CA GLU A 109 -3.72 -5.69 -1.70
C GLU A 109 -4.78 -6.17 -0.68
N VAL A 110 -4.34 -6.59 0.50
CA VAL A 110 -5.25 -6.99 1.59
C VAL A 110 -6.18 -5.84 1.98
N ASN A 111 -5.63 -4.62 2.13
CA ASN A 111 -6.44 -3.45 2.44
C ASN A 111 -7.51 -3.19 1.37
N ARG A 112 -7.13 -3.23 0.08
CA ARG A 112 -8.07 -3.00 -1.03
C ARG A 112 -9.19 -4.03 -1.07
N VAL A 113 -8.88 -5.31 -0.86
CA VAL A 113 -9.91 -6.35 -0.80
C VAL A 113 -10.92 -6.06 0.32
N LEU A 114 -10.46 -5.60 1.48
CA LEU A 114 -11.35 -5.27 2.58
C LEU A 114 -12.14 -3.98 2.34
N GLU A 115 -11.54 -2.96 1.74
CA GLU A 115 -12.25 -1.75 1.31
C GLU A 115 -13.41 -2.10 0.36
N ASP A 116 -13.14 -2.96 -0.62
CA ASP A 116 -14.11 -3.30 -1.67
C ASP A 116 -15.21 -4.27 -1.18
N THR A 117 -14.91 -5.13 -0.20
CA THR A 117 -15.81 -6.26 0.16
C THR A 117 -16.32 -6.28 1.59
N ALA A 118 -15.71 -5.52 2.50
CA ALA A 118 -16.05 -5.56 3.92
C ALA A 118 -16.60 -4.24 4.46
N TRP A 119 -16.29 -3.11 3.81
CA TRP A 119 -16.77 -1.80 4.28
C TRP A 119 -18.29 -1.68 4.21
N GLY A 120 -18.85 -0.99 5.19
CA GLY A 120 -20.30 -0.91 5.38
C GLY A 120 -20.89 -2.06 6.20
N ALA A 121 -20.18 -3.22 6.28
CA ALA A 121 -20.49 -4.29 7.22
C ALA A 121 -19.52 -4.30 8.40
N TYR A 122 -18.23 -4.02 8.14
CA TYR A 122 -17.20 -3.91 9.17
C TYR A 122 -16.53 -2.53 9.17
N ARG A 123 -16.10 -2.10 10.37
CA ARG A 123 -15.01 -1.13 10.54
C ARG A 123 -13.72 -1.93 10.61
N THR A 124 -12.75 -1.59 9.78
CA THR A 124 -11.49 -2.31 9.66
C THR A 124 -10.34 -1.53 10.30
N GLU A 125 -9.49 -2.21 11.04
CA GLU A 125 -8.25 -1.66 11.59
C GLU A 125 -7.11 -2.63 11.30
N PHE A 126 -5.92 -2.08 11.01
CA PHE A 126 -4.76 -2.85 10.56
C PHE A 126 -3.56 -2.54 11.44
N TYR A 127 -2.94 -3.57 11.98
CA TYR A 127 -1.75 -3.45 12.81
C TYR A 127 -0.68 -4.42 12.33
N PRO A 128 0.45 -3.94 11.79
CA PRO A 128 1.64 -4.78 11.64
C PRO A 128 2.07 -5.27 13.02
N THR A 129 2.28 -6.57 13.14
CA THR A 129 2.68 -7.21 14.40
C THR A 129 3.88 -8.13 14.16
N TYR A 130 4.52 -8.57 15.22
CA TYR A 130 5.56 -9.58 15.17
C TYR A 130 5.35 -10.58 16.29
N ASP A 131 5.87 -11.80 16.11
CA ASP A 131 5.77 -12.84 17.11
C ASP A 131 6.75 -12.57 18.27
N TYR A 132 6.21 -12.31 19.43
CA TYR A 132 6.97 -12.07 20.67
C TYR A 132 6.95 -13.28 21.62
N LYS A 133 6.25 -14.38 21.27
CA LYS A 133 5.98 -15.50 22.16
C LYS A 133 7.25 -16.11 22.75
N ALA A 134 8.25 -16.42 21.92
CA ALA A 134 9.49 -17.03 22.38
C ALA A 134 10.25 -16.11 23.35
N ILE A 135 10.34 -14.83 23.03
CA ILE A 135 11.02 -13.81 23.86
C ILE A 135 10.26 -13.60 25.16
N GLY A 136 8.95 -13.48 25.09
CA GLY A 136 8.09 -13.30 26.28
C GLY A 136 8.18 -14.47 27.25
N LEU A 137 8.10 -15.71 26.74
CA LEU A 137 8.22 -16.91 27.57
C LEU A 137 9.61 -17.04 28.20
N ALA A 138 10.68 -16.79 27.43
CA ALA A 138 12.04 -16.81 27.98
C ALA A 138 12.24 -15.74 29.07
N SER A 139 11.62 -14.57 28.92
CA SER A 139 11.68 -13.51 29.95
C SER A 139 10.90 -13.90 31.20
N HIS A 140 9.74 -14.54 31.04
CA HIS A 140 8.96 -15.06 32.17
C HIS A 140 9.73 -16.12 32.96
N GLU A 141 10.38 -17.08 32.29
CA GLU A 141 11.17 -18.09 32.96
C GLU A 141 12.36 -17.51 33.73
N ARG A 142 13.02 -16.46 33.22
CA ARG A 142 14.11 -15.80 33.93
C ARG A 142 13.69 -15.00 35.17
N ALA A 143 12.41 -14.64 35.26
CA ALA A 143 11.86 -13.86 36.36
C ALA A 143 11.34 -14.71 37.54
N LYS A 144 11.35 -16.05 37.40
CA LYS A 144 10.99 -17.01 38.46
C LYS A 144 12.13 -17.22 39.43
#